data_457b7afd6573a2ecbdf7f84896182f89
#
_entry.id   457b7afd6573a2ecbdf7f84896182f89
#
_cell.length_a   1.000
_cell.length_b   1.000
_cell.length_c   1.000
_cell.angle_alpha   90.00
_cell.angle_beta   90.00
_cell.angle_gamma   90.00
#
_symmetry.space_group_name_H-M   'P 1'
#
loop_
_entity.id
_entity.type
_entity.pdbx_description
1 polymer ?
#
loop_
_entity_poly.entity_id
_entity_poly.type
_entity_poly.pdbx_seq_one_letter_code
_entity_poly.pdbx_strand_id
1 'polypeptide(L)'
;MPDNSKLRLAGASDPGRVRRNNEDALHVDAERGIFLVVDGIGGQAAGEKAAEIAVGRVRARLERQTGTAEQRVREAIAMANNEILKAAQGNPEWEGMACVLTVAVLDNGSAVVGHVGDSRLYQIRHGEIRKITHDHSPVGEREDNHEISEEEAMRHPRRNEVFRDVGSEEHAPDDEDFIEVQRVAFESDSALLLCSDGLSDQVESRVIQQTVETNAGNPEEAVRQLIGAANAAGGKDNVTVVLVEGEGFTAPTVPAAANRGESVMARIMWFAGGLAVAAAGAWFSRAYWVPPPVVVKPQVLIVGTGAAYPSIAAAMAAAHPGDTVEVQVGEYNEQVHLAAGVTLRSRVPREAVLRAAPLSTGAAVIAENIKSGRFSGFRILAAKDLPISIGIQIDNAGVEVDDVEVEGAGIGVEIKGTASPDLRANSIHDCISEGVLILGGSKAWISHNDIRRNKGAGLAARDGAWPALLGNVFEKNAVEVPEELRTALKDQNILLDLPARRIAPPPAKK
;
A
#
# COMPACT_ATOMS: atom_id res chain seq x y z
N MET A 1 -19.17 15.95 -32.24
CA MET A 1 -18.78 15.88 -30.81
C MET A 1 -19.96 15.30 -30.06
N PRO A 2 -19.77 14.41 -29.08
CA PRO A 2 -20.88 13.99 -28.23
C PRO A 2 -21.47 15.23 -27.55
N ASP A 3 -22.78 15.24 -27.36
CA ASP A 3 -23.46 16.33 -26.64
C ASP A 3 -23.21 16.12 -25.13
N ASN A 4 -22.09 16.67 -24.62
CA ASN A 4 -21.73 16.59 -23.21
C ASN A 4 -22.56 17.56 -22.34
N SER A 5 -23.47 18.36 -22.96
CA SER A 5 -24.29 19.35 -22.25
C SER A 5 -25.27 18.74 -21.24
N LYS A 6 -25.49 17.42 -21.31
CA LYS A 6 -26.42 16.68 -20.47
C LYS A 6 -25.76 15.86 -19.37
N LEU A 7 -24.45 15.90 -19.25
CA LEU A 7 -23.72 15.24 -18.18
C LEU A 7 -24.00 15.96 -16.85
N ARG A 8 -24.19 15.21 -15.80
CA ARG A 8 -24.18 15.69 -14.43
C ARG A 8 -22.86 15.32 -13.81
N LEU A 9 -22.17 16.25 -13.20
CA LEU A 9 -20.81 16.03 -12.71
C LEU A 9 -20.50 16.87 -11.49
N ALA A 10 -19.65 16.36 -10.64
CA ALA A 10 -19.03 17.08 -9.53
C ALA A 10 -17.62 16.61 -9.30
N GLY A 11 -16.79 17.48 -8.76
CA GLY A 11 -15.44 17.13 -8.32
C GLY A 11 -15.09 17.95 -7.09
N ALA A 12 -14.46 17.32 -6.12
CA ALA A 12 -13.96 17.98 -4.92
C ALA A 12 -12.72 17.27 -4.38
N SER A 13 -11.90 18.03 -3.66
CA SER A 13 -10.72 17.58 -2.97
C SER A 13 -10.71 18.10 -1.54
N ASP A 14 -10.27 17.30 -0.58
CA ASP A 14 -10.20 17.61 0.85
C ASP A 14 -8.86 17.15 1.42
N PRO A 15 -8.16 17.92 2.26
CA PRO A 15 -6.86 17.53 2.81
C PRO A 15 -6.91 16.34 3.76
N GLY A 16 -8.09 15.83 4.10
CA GLY A 16 -8.25 14.80 5.11
C GLY A 16 -8.18 15.35 6.54
N ARG A 17 -7.86 14.46 7.49
CA ARG A 17 -7.79 14.83 8.93
C ARG A 17 -6.38 14.81 9.48
N VAL A 18 -5.44 14.20 8.77
CA VAL A 18 -4.07 13.97 9.25
C VAL A 18 -3.05 14.81 8.50
N ARG A 19 -3.22 14.97 7.19
CA ARG A 19 -2.32 15.78 6.36
C ARG A 19 -2.51 17.26 6.64
N ARG A 20 -1.43 18.05 6.54
CA ARG A 20 -1.47 19.50 6.68
C ARG A 20 -1.73 20.21 5.37
N ASN A 21 -1.18 19.65 4.29
CA ASN A 21 -1.31 20.16 2.93
C ASN A 21 -2.19 19.22 2.12
N ASN A 22 -2.73 19.73 1.03
CA ASN A 22 -3.39 18.92 0.04
C ASN A 22 -2.49 18.84 -1.19
N GLU A 23 -1.92 17.66 -1.43
CA GLU A 23 -1.03 17.36 -2.56
C GLU A 23 -1.82 16.77 -3.75
N ASP A 24 -3.11 16.50 -3.56
CA ASP A 24 -4.01 16.11 -4.63
C ASP A 24 -4.43 17.29 -5.50
N ALA A 25 -4.70 17.02 -6.77
CA ALA A 25 -5.32 17.98 -7.68
C ALA A 25 -6.33 17.28 -8.60
N LEU A 26 -7.30 18.05 -9.09
CA LEU A 26 -8.28 17.56 -10.04
C LEU A 26 -8.49 18.56 -11.19
N HIS A 27 -8.99 18.05 -12.32
CA HIS A 27 -9.48 18.88 -13.41
C HIS A 27 -10.75 18.31 -14.00
N VAL A 28 -11.75 19.16 -14.20
CA VAL A 28 -13.05 18.81 -14.76
C VAL A 28 -13.36 19.79 -15.89
N ASP A 29 -13.47 19.29 -17.11
CA ASP A 29 -13.89 20.03 -18.30
C ASP A 29 -15.07 19.30 -18.96
N ALA A 30 -16.27 19.70 -18.55
CA ALA A 30 -17.52 19.11 -19.07
C ALA A 30 -17.67 19.31 -20.56
N GLU A 31 -17.30 20.48 -21.07
CA GLU A 31 -17.47 20.83 -22.48
C GLU A 31 -16.67 19.90 -23.39
N ARG A 32 -15.42 19.57 -22.99
CA ARG A 32 -14.53 18.68 -23.74
C ARG A 32 -14.59 17.23 -23.29
N GLY A 33 -15.31 16.96 -22.19
CA GLY A 33 -15.40 15.63 -21.60
C GLY A 33 -14.06 15.12 -21.01
N ILE A 34 -13.30 16.00 -20.33
CA ILE A 34 -11.98 15.69 -19.76
C ILE A 34 -12.09 15.70 -18.24
N PHE A 35 -11.71 14.60 -17.61
CA PHE A 35 -11.75 14.43 -16.16
C PHE A 35 -10.42 13.84 -15.69
N LEU A 36 -9.84 14.41 -14.64
CA LEU A 36 -8.50 14.07 -14.17
C LEU A 36 -8.46 14.14 -12.64
N VAL A 37 -7.85 13.14 -12.03
CA VAL A 37 -7.41 13.14 -10.64
C VAL A 37 -5.91 12.88 -10.62
N VAL A 38 -5.20 13.63 -9.83
CA VAL A 38 -3.75 13.57 -9.62
C VAL A 38 -3.50 13.55 -8.12
N ASP A 39 -2.66 12.62 -7.67
CA ASP A 39 -2.21 12.51 -6.29
C ASP A 39 -0.69 12.73 -6.26
N GLY A 40 -0.25 13.74 -5.54
CA GLY A 40 1.14 14.19 -5.52
C GLY A 40 2.00 13.42 -4.53
N ILE A 41 3.17 12.96 -4.98
CA ILE A 41 4.16 12.24 -4.19
C ILE A 41 5.40 13.10 -4.01
N GLY A 42 5.93 13.24 -2.77
CA GLY A 42 7.22 13.92 -2.60
C GLY A 42 7.35 14.81 -1.37
N GLY A 43 6.48 14.70 -0.42
CA GLY A 43 6.52 15.41 0.88
C GLY A 43 6.49 16.94 0.81
N GLN A 44 5.67 17.57 1.63
CA GLN A 44 5.44 19.03 1.75
C GLN A 44 5.09 19.74 0.42
N ALA A 45 5.96 20.57 -0.13
CA ALA A 45 5.67 21.37 -1.33
C ALA A 45 5.94 20.65 -2.65
N ALA A 46 6.62 19.50 -2.63
CA ALA A 46 7.05 18.82 -3.85
C ALA A 46 5.90 18.05 -4.51
N GLY A 47 5.07 17.33 -3.73
CA GLY A 47 3.89 16.63 -4.24
C GLY A 47 2.85 17.59 -4.83
N GLU A 48 2.53 18.69 -4.13
CA GLU A 48 1.64 19.73 -4.64
C GLU A 48 2.14 20.29 -5.98
N LYS A 49 3.47 20.51 -6.10
CA LYS A 49 4.06 21.02 -7.34
C LYS A 49 4.02 20.01 -8.48
N ALA A 50 4.23 18.73 -8.19
CA ALA A 50 4.09 17.67 -9.19
C ALA A 50 2.64 17.60 -9.71
N ALA A 51 1.66 17.65 -8.82
CA ALA A 51 0.25 17.63 -9.19
C ALA A 51 -0.15 18.87 -10.02
N GLU A 52 0.34 20.08 -9.66
CA GLU A 52 0.11 21.30 -10.45
C GLU A 52 0.66 21.16 -11.88
N ILE A 53 1.90 20.67 -12.04
CA ILE A 53 2.52 20.47 -13.34
C ILE A 53 1.75 19.44 -14.15
N ALA A 54 1.37 18.31 -13.53
CA ALA A 54 0.61 17.26 -14.19
C ALA A 54 -0.72 17.78 -14.74
N VAL A 55 -1.53 18.42 -13.89
CA VAL A 55 -2.81 19.02 -14.32
C VAL A 55 -2.59 20.01 -15.47
N GLY A 56 -1.60 20.91 -15.35
CA GLY A 56 -1.30 21.92 -16.37
C GLY A 56 -0.92 21.30 -17.72
N ARG A 57 -0.07 20.27 -17.74
CA ARG A 57 0.41 19.62 -18.97
C ARG A 57 -0.64 18.71 -19.61
N VAL A 58 -1.32 17.90 -18.79
CA VAL A 58 -2.39 17.03 -19.26
C VAL A 58 -3.51 17.87 -19.89
N ARG A 59 -3.96 18.93 -19.21
CA ARG A 59 -4.96 19.84 -19.73
C ARG A 59 -4.53 20.47 -21.05
N ALA A 60 -3.35 21.08 -21.11
CA ALA A 60 -2.86 21.78 -22.29
C ALA A 60 -2.74 20.86 -23.52
N ARG A 61 -2.41 19.56 -23.33
CA ARG A 61 -2.37 18.60 -24.44
C ARG A 61 -3.77 18.15 -24.87
N LEU A 62 -4.65 17.85 -23.89
CA LEU A 62 -5.99 17.32 -24.19
C LEU A 62 -6.95 18.38 -24.78
N GLU A 63 -6.76 19.66 -24.48
CA GLU A 63 -7.50 20.76 -25.13
C GLU A 63 -7.25 20.81 -26.65
N ARG A 64 -6.10 20.30 -27.11
CA ARG A 64 -5.79 20.21 -28.55
C ARG A 64 -6.37 18.95 -29.17
N GLN A 65 -7.33 19.08 -30.06
CA GLN A 65 -8.10 17.99 -30.66
C GLN A 65 -7.37 17.24 -31.82
N THR A 66 -6.02 17.30 -31.86
CA THR A 66 -5.22 16.65 -32.92
C THR A 66 -4.86 15.22 -32.50
N GLY A 67 -5.09 14.23 -33.36
CA GLY A 67 -4.85 12.81 -33.11
C GLY A 67 -6.08 12.10 -32.49
N THR A 68 -5.95 10.80 -32.27
CA THR A 68 -6.99 10.00 -31.58
C THR A 68 -7.01 10.32 -30.09
N ALA A 69 -8.09 9.96 -29.40
CA ALA A 69 -8.20 10.16 -27.97
C ALA A 69 -7.09 9.41 -27.21
N GLU A 70 -6.77 8.19 -27.61
CA GLU A 70 -5.69 7.38 -27.02
C GLU A 70 -4.32 8.03 -27.22
N GLN A 71 -4.02 8.52 -28.41
CA GLN A 71 -2.77 9.24 -28.68
C GLN A 71 -2.64 10.47 -27.81
N ARG A 72 -3.72 11.28 -27.72
CA ARG A 72 -3.74 12.48 -26.89
C ARG A 72 -3.50 12.17 -25.40
N VAL A 73 -4.11 11.10 -24.90
CA VAL A 73 -3.96 10.68 -23.50
C VAL A 73 -2.52 10.22 -23.24
N ARG A 74 -1.94 9.37 -24.10
CA ARG A 74 -0.54 8.93 -23.97
C ARG A 74 0.43 10.10 -24.01
N GLU A 75 0.28 10.99 -24.99
CA GLU A 75 1.13 12.17 -25.12
C GLU A 75 0.98 13.11 -23.91
N ALA A 76 -0.24 13.28 -23.38
CA ALA A 76 -0.49 14.14 -22.24
C ALA A 76 0.22 13.63 -20.99
N ILE A 77 0.16 12.34 -20.72
CA ILE A 77 0.81 11.72 -19.54
C ILE A 77 2.34 11.76 -19.70
N ALA A 78 2.89 11.39 -20.87
CA ALA A 78 4.33 11.46 -21.11
C ALA A 78 4.88 12.88 -21.01
N MET A 79 4.14 13.89 -21.53
CA MET A 79 4.53 15.29 -21.40
C MET A 79 4.53 15.75 -19.93
N ALA A 80 3.54 15.33 -19.14
CA ALA A 80 3.50 15.64 -17.71
C ALA A 80 4.69 15.01 -16.98
N ASN A 81 4.94 13.72 -17.24
CA ASN A 81 6.05 12.97 -16.68
C ASN A 81 7.39 13.66 -16.92
N ASN A 82 7.71 13.92 -18.17
CA ASN A 82 9.01 14.48 -18.54
C ASN A 82 9.19 15.92 -18.06
N GLU A 83 8.10 16.70 -17.90
CA GLU A 83 8.18 18.03 -17.32
C GLU A 83 8.38 18.01 -15.80
N ILE A 84 7.73 17.08 -15.07
CA ILE A 84 7.96 16.89 -13.64
C ILE A 84 9.41 16.49 -13.38
N LEU A 85 9.91 15.46 -14.10
CA LEU A 85 11.31 15.02 -14.02
C LEU A 85 12.29 16.16 -14.26
N LYS A 86 12.07 16.94 -15.32
CA LYS A 86 12.91 18.08 -15.66
C LYS A 86 12.86 19.17 -14.57
N ALA A 87 11.70 19.43 -14.00
CA ALA A 87 11.54 20.42 -12.93
C ALA A 87 12.24 19.95 -11.65
N ALA A 88 12.14 18.66 -11.30
CA ALA A 88 12.85 18.07 -10.18
C ALA A 88 14.38 18.18 -10.33
N GLN A 89 14.91 17.88 -11.52
CA GLN A 89 16.35 18.03 -11.83
C GLN A 89 16.83 19.49 -11.77
N GLY A 90 15.94 20.44 -12.02
CA GLY A 90 16.25 21.88 -12.01
C GLY A 90 16.20 22.54 -10.64
N ASN A 91 15.63 21.92 -9.62
CA ASN A 91 15.47 22.49 -8.29
C ASN A 91 15.66 21.45 -7.19
N PRO A 92 16.71 21.55 -6.36
CA PRO A 92 16.96 20.60 -5.26
C PRO A 92 15.82 20.48 -4.23
N GLU A 93 14.98 21.51 -4.08
CA GLU A 93 13.82 21.44 -3.17
C GLU A 93 12.71 20.53 -3.71
N TRP A 94 12.77 20.15 -4.97
CA TRP A 94 11.81 19.29 -5.65
C TRP A 94 12.40 17.91 -6.00
N GLU A 95 13.55 17.56 -5.43
CA GLU A 95 14.17 16.25 -5.63
C GLU A 95 13.22 15.14 -5.21
N GLY A 96 13.00 14.16 -6.11
CA GLY A 96 12.08 13.05 -5.88
C GLY A 96 10.60 13.39 -5.94
N MET A 97 10.20 14.58 -6.43
CA MET A 97 8.79 14.86 -6.68
C MET A 97 8.24 14.00 -7.83
N ALA A 98 7.08 13.45 -7.61
CA ALA A 98 6.34 12.64 -8.56
C ALA A 98 4.84 12.78 -8.30
N CYS A 99 4.02 12.11 -9.10
CA CYS A 99 2.60 11.94 -8.82
C CYS A 99 2.08 10.65 -9.42
N VAL A 100 0.91 10.22 -9.00
CA VAL A 100 0.09 9.24 -9.72
C VAL A 100 -1.10 9.97 -10.33
N LEU A 101 -1.65 9.44 -11.42
CA LEU A 101 -2.79 10.08 -12.06
C LEU A 101 -3.70 9.12 -12.80
N THR A 102 -4.97 9.48 -12.83
CA THR A 102 -6.01 8.85 -13.66
C THR A 102 -6.76 9.91 -14.43
N VAL A 103 -6.78 9.78 -15.76
CA VAL A 103 -7.50 10.68 -16.67
C VAL A 103 -8.51 9.93 -17.51
N ALA A 104 -9.70 10.49 -17.67
CA ALA A 104 -10.74 10.00 -18.57
C ALA A 104 -11.11 11.07 -19.60
N VAL A 105 -11.16 10.67 -20.87
CA VAL A 105 -11.59 11.53 -21.99
C VAL A 105 -12.77 10.89 -22.68
N LEU A 106 -13.91 11.57 -22.68
CA LEU A 106 -15.10 11.08 -23.40
C LEU A 106 -14.91 11.21 -24.90
N ASP A 107 -15.13 10.11 -25.61
CA ASP A 107 -14.99 10.02 -27.05
C ASP A 107 -16.05 9.08 -27.65
N ASN A 108 -17.05 9.65 -28.35
CA ASN A 108 -18.06 8.91 -29.11
C ASN A 108 -18.76 7.78 -28.33
N GLY A 109 -19.30 8.08 -27.15
CA GLY A 109 -20.02 7.10 -26.32
C GLY A 109 -19.10 6.13 -25.55
N SER A 110 -17.82 6.44 -25.49
CA SER A 110 -16.81 5.73 -24.71
C SER A 110 -16.01 6.72 -23.87
N ALA A 111 -15.33 6.23 -22.85
CA ALA A 111 -14.27 6.93 -22.16
C ALA A 111 -12.93 6.29 -22.50
N VAL A 112 -11.96 7.08 -22.93
CA VAL A 112 -10.56 6.67 -23.03
C VAL A 112 -9.91 7.02 -21.69
N VAL A 113 -9.45 6.01 -21.00
CA VAL A 113 -8.86 6.12 -19.66
C VAL A 113 -7.35 5.96 -19.80
N GLY A 114 -6.58 6.90 -19.27
CA GLY A 114 -5.14 6.79 -19.10
C GLY A 114 -4.80 6.78 -17.62
N HIS A 115 -3.88 5.91 -17.22
CA HIS A 115 -3.61 5.67 -15.81
C HIS A 115 -2.15 5.33 -15.56
N VAL A 116 -1.60 5.89 -14.45
CA VAL A 116 -0.30 5.56 -13.87
C VAL A 116 -0.41 5.70 -12.35
N GLY A 117 -0.16 4.62 -11.62
CA GLY A 117 -0.14 4.59 -10.16
C GLY A 117 -1.30 3.80 -9.55
N ASP A 118 -1.91 4.29 -8.47
CA ASP A 118 -2.93 3.62 -7.68
C ASP A 118 -4.20 4.47 -7.43
N SER A 119 -4.28 5.65 -8.06
CA SER A 119 -5.57 6.36 -8.19
C SER A 119 -6.52 5.54 -9.05
N ARG A 120 -7.79 5.48 -8.68
CA ARG A 120 -8.72 4.54 -9.32
C ARG A 120 -9.78 5.21 -10.18
N LEU A 121 -10.23 4.51 -11.22
CA LEU A 121 -11.45 4.79 -11.95
C LEU A 121 -12.42 3.63 -11.82
N TYR A 122 -13.62 3.92 -11.38
CA TYR A 122 -14.73 2.98 -11.32
C TYR A 122 -15.82 3.34 -12.33
N GLN A 123 -16.44 2.32 -12.91
CA GLN A 123 -17.69 2.44 -13.64
C GLN A 123 -18.83 1.86 -12.81
N ILE A 124 -19.92 2.62 -12.67
CA ILE A 124 -21.11 2.21 -11.91
C ILE A 124 -22.29 2.17 -12.87
N ARG A 125 -22.97 1.03 -12.94
CA ARG A 125 -24.11 0.82 -13.82
C ARG A 125 -24.98 -0.36 -13.35
N HIS A 126 -26.30 -0.24 -13.41
CA HIS A 126 -27.26 -1.31 -13.13
C HIS A 126 -27.08 -2.03 -11.77
N GLY A 127 -26.66 -1.34 -10.75
CA GLY A 127 -26.42 -1.94 -9.43
C GLY A 127 -25.07 -2.66 -9.32
N GLU A 128 -24.15 -2.43 -10.25
CA GLU A 128 -22.80 -2.99 -10.23
C GLU A 128 -21.75 -1.87 -10.25
N ILE A 129 -20.65 -2.10 -9.54
CA ILE A 129 -19.46 -1.27 -9.61
C ILE A 129 -18.31 -2.12 -10.16
N ARG A 130 -17.54 -1.56 -11.08
CA ARG A 130 -16.38 -2.21 -11.68
C ARG A 130 -15.19 -1.28 -11.62
N LYS A 131 -14.10 -1.73 -11.02
CA LYS A 131 -12.79 -1.07 -11.10
C LYS A 131 -12.28 -1.22 -12.54
N ILE A 132 -11.92 -0.14 -13.17
CA ILE A 132 -11.45 -0.09 -14.57
C ILE A 132 -9.93 -0.07 -14.59
N THR A 133 -9.30 0.76 -13.77
CA THR A 133 -7.83 0.86 -13.65
C THR A 133 -7.27 -0.30 -12.84
N HIS A 134 -6.03 -0.71 -13.15
CA HIS A 134 -5.26 -1.64 -12.34
C HIS A 134 -4.24 -0.85 -11.54
N ASP A 135 -4.21 -1.02 -10.22
CA ASP A 135 -3.27 -0.29 -9.40
C ASP A 135 -1.84 -0.74 -9.71
N HIS A 136 -0.97 0.17 -10.06
CA HIS A 136 0.46 -0.10 -10.24
C HIS A 136 1.16 -0.15 -8.88
N SER A 137 0.71 -1.09 -8.05
CA SER A 137 1.19 -1.30 -6.69
C SER A 137 1.23 -2.80 -6.36
N PRO A 138 2.17 -3.24 -5.49
CA PRO A 138 2.27 -4.66 -5.13
C PRO A 138 1.00 -5.19 -4.43
N VAL A 139 0.27 -4.34 -3.76
CA VAL A 139 -0.98 -4.70 -3.07
C VAL A 139 -2.14 -4.75 -4.04
N GLY A 140 -2.22 -3.76 -4.95
CA GLY A 140 -3.24 -3.70 -5.98
C GLY A 140 -3.17 -4.87 -6.96
N GLU A 141 -1.97 -5.29 -7.39
CA GLU A 141 -1.82 -6.49 -8.21
C GLU A 141 -2.38 -7.76 -7.53
N ARG A 142 -2.19 -7.90 -6.23
CA ARG A 142 -2.72 -9.04 -5.47
C ARG A 142 -4.24 -8.96 -5.31
N GLU A 143 -4.79 -7.75 -5.15
CA GLU A 143 -6.24 -7.52 -5.14
C GLU A 143 -6.84 -7.86 -6.51
N ASP A 144 -6.25 -7.38 -7.60
CA ASP A 144 -6.72 -7.61 -8.97
C ASP A 144 -6.62 -9.09 -9.38
N ASN A 145 -5.63 -9.82 -8.87
CA ASN A 145 -5.47 -11.26 -9.04
C ASN A 145 -6.36 -12.09 -8.08
N HIS A 146 -7.19 -11.44 -7.25
CA HIS A 146 -8.02 -12.10 -6.24
C HIS A 146 -7.23 -12.94 -5.21
N GLU A 147 -5.96 -12.60 -4.97
CA GLU A 147 -5.13 -13.23 -3.95
C GLU A 147 -5.46 -12.72 -2.55
N ILE A 148 -5.94 -11.49 -2.47
CA ILE A 148 -6.43 -10.84 -1.26
C ILE A 148 -7.76 -10.15 -1.56
N SER A 149 -8.60 -9.99 -0.54
CA SER A 149 -9.84 -9.21 -0.65
C SER A 149 -9.56 -7.70 -0.62
N GLU A 150 -10.51 -6.90 -1.10
CA GLU A 150 -10.46 -5.43 -0.99
C GLU A 150 -10.24 -4.97 0.47
N GLU A 151 -10.94 -5.60 1.43
CA GLU A 151 -10.77 -5.28 2.86
C GLU A 151 -9.36 -5.59 3.38
N GLU A 152 -8.73 -6.66 2.91
CA GLU A 152 -7.34 -7.01 3.23
C GLU A 152 -6.37 -6.04 2.57
N ALA A 153 -6.62 -5.64 1.31
CA ALA A 153 -5.82 -4.64 0.61
C ALA A 153 -5.83 -3.28 1.31
N MET A 154 -7.01 -2.79 1.69
CA MET A 154 -7.20 -1.52 2.42
C MET A 154 -6.45 -1.47 3.76
N ARG A 155 -6.23 -2.62 4.40
CA ARG A 155 -5.50 -2.74 5.68
C ARG A 155 -4.05 -3.15 5.51
N HIS A 156 -3.63 -3.39 4.28
CA HIS A 156 -2.29 -3.88 4.03
C HIS A 156 -1.26 -2.80 4.36
N PRO A 157 -0.17 -3.11 5.10
CA PRO A 157 0.81 -2.12 5.52
C PRO A 157 1.56 -1.45 4.37
N ARG A 158 1.58 -2.09 3.21
CA ARG A 158 2.26 -1.61 2.00
C ARG A 158 1.30 -1.06 0.93
N ARG A 159 0.07 -0.74 1.29
CA ARG A 159 -0.92 -0.26 0.32
C ARG A 159 -0.53 1.06 -0.37
N ASN A 160 0.29 1.89 0.27
CA ASN A 160 0.77 3.17 -0.27
C ASN A 160 2.04 3.02 -1.13
N GLU A 161 2.52 1.80 -1.41
CA GLU A 161 3.68 1.59 -2.25
C GLU A 161 3.26 1.43 -3.70
N VAL A 162 3.76 2.30 -4.57
CA VAL A 162 3.58 2.21 -6.02
C VAL A 162 4.89 1.85 -6.69
N PHE A 163 4.85 1.10 -7.79
CA PHE A 163 6.01 0.78 -8.61
C PHE A 163 6.01 1.52 -9.96
N ARG A 164 4.98 2.35 -10.22
CA ARG A 164 4.93 3.29 -11.33
C ARG A 164 4.37 4.62 -10.85
N ASP A 165 5.04 5.67 -11.20
CA ASP A 165 4.66 7.05 -10.95
C ASP A 165 4.99 7.93 -12.16
N VAL A 166 4.51 9.15 -12.14
CA VAL A 166 4.72 10.17 -13.15
C VAL A 166 5.73 11.17 -12.62
N GLY A 167 6.97 11.15 -13.15
CA GLY A 167 8.01 12.11 -12.80
C GLY A 167 9.35 11.54 -12.36
N SER A 168 9.45 10.23 -12.10
CA SER A 168 10.70 9.61 -11.63
C SER A 168 11.68 9.28 -12.74
N GLU A 169 11.21 8.88 -13.92
CA GLU A 169 12.04 8.50 -15.07
C GLU A 169 11.50 9.11 -16.36
N GLU A 170 12.33 9.18 -17.41
CA GLU A 170 11.91 9.69 -18.71
C GLU A 170 11.17 8.63 -19.50
N HIS A 171 9.97 8.95 -20.01
CA HIS A 171 9.15 8.03 -20.80
C HIS A 171 8.68 8.63 -22.10
N ALA A 172 8.58 7.79 -23.14
CA ALA A 172 7.97 8.15 -24.43
C ALA A 172 6.45 7.89 -24.41
N PRO A 173 5.67 8.58 -25.27
CA PRO A 173 4.21 8.38 -25.34
C PRO A 173 3.77 6.98 -25.75
N ASP A 174 4.62 6.23 -26.45
CA ASP A 174 4.39 4.85 -26.93
C ASP A 174 4.92 3.77 -26.00
N ASP A 175 5.38 4.16 -24.79
CA ASP A 175 5.79 3.23 -23.75
C ASP A 175 4.55 2.54 -23.16
N GLU A 176 4.30 1.30 -23.58
CA GLU A 176 3.15 0.50 -23.16
C GLU A 176 3.31 -0.02 -21.73
N ASP A 177 4.54 -0.19 -21.25
CA ASP A 177 4.83 -0.65 -19.89
C ASP A 177 4.68 0.46 -18.86
N PHE A 178 4.66 1.73 -19.29
CA PHE A 178 4.50 2.87 -18.43
C PHE A 178 3.04 3.30 -18.28
N ILE A 179 2.33 3.53 -19.41
CA ILE A 179 0.98 4.10 -19.40
C ILE A 179 -0.05 3.02 -19.67
N GLU A 180 -0.91 2.71 -18.72
CA GLU A 180 -2.10 1.92 -18.97
C GLU A 180 -3.13 2.76 -19.69
N VAL A 181 -3.57 2.32 -20.89
CA VAL A 181 -4.64 2.99 -21.63
C VAL A 181 -5.74 1.99 -21.98
N GLN A 182 -6.95 2.30 -21.55
CA GLN A 182 -8.15 1.49 -21.81
C GLN A 182 -9.25 2.30 -22.46
N ARG A 183 -10.10 1.64 -23.25
CA ARG A 183 -11.35 2.22 -23.75
C ARG A 183 -12.54 1.48 -23.15
N VAL A 184 -13.40 2.22 -22.47
CA VAL A 184 -14.57 1.72 -21.77
C VAL A 184 -15.83 2.34 -22.36
N ALA A 185 -16.87 1.55 -22.61
CA ALA A 185 -18.16 2.08 -23.03
C ALA A 185 -18.73 3.00 -21.91
N PHE A 186 -19.21 4.18 -22.30
CA PHE A 186 -19.86 5.11 -21.40
C PHE A 186 -21.25 5.43 -21.94
N GLU A 187 -22.21 4.65 -21.49
CA GLU A 187 -23.60 4.80 -21.88
C GLU A 187 -24.33 5.83 -21.01
N SER A 188 -25.48 6.30 -21.50
CA SER A 188 -26.24 7.35 -20.81
C SER A 188 -26.69 6.98 -19.39
N ASP A 189 -26.83 5.70 -19.09
CA ASP A 189 -27.21 5.14 -17.79
C ASP A 189 -26.02 4.69 -16.92
N SER A 190 -24.81 5.13 -17.29
CA SER A 190 -23.58 4.86 -16.55
C SER A 190 -23.11 6.06 -15.74
N ALA A 191 -22.33 5.80 -14.69
CA ALA A 191 -21.52 6.79 -14.02
C ALA A 191 -20.05 6.37 -14.00
N LEU A 192 -19.11 7.34 -14.09
CA LEU A 192 -17.69 7.16 -13.87
C LEU A 192 -17.29 7.91 -12.61
N LEU A 193 -16.52 7.26 -11.75
CA LEU A 193 -15.96 7.87 -10.56
C LEU A 193 -14.45 7.70 -10.58
N LEU A 194 -13.73 8.83 -10.58
CA LEU A 194 -12.28 8.88 -10.41
C LEU A 194 -11.97 9.30 -8.98
N CYS A 195 -10.98 8.68 -8.36
CA CYS A 195 -10.57 9.07 -7.00
C CYS A 195 -9.08 8.82 -6.76
N SER A 196 -8.50 9.57 -5.80
CA SER A 196 -7.22 9.23 -5.19
C SER A 196 -7.37 8.08 -4.19
N ASP A 197 -6.25 7.54 -3.73
CA ASP A 197 -6.19 6.44 -2.76
C ASP A 197 -6.83 6.81 -1.42
N GLY A 198 -6.83 8.10 -1.05
CA GLY A 198 -7.51 8.59 0.15
C GLY A 198 -8.99 8.26 0.23
N LEU A 199 -9.68 8.00 -0.90
CA LEU A 199 -11.02 7.43 -0.90
C LEU A 199 -10.97 5.90 -0.86
N SER A 200 -10.31 5.26 -1.81
CA SER A 200 -10.37 3.80 -2.00
C SER A 200 -9.72 3.01 -0.88
N ASP A 201 -8.80 3.61 -0.14
CA ASP A 201 -8.16 3.05 1.03
C ASP A 201 -9.00 3.14 2.32
N GLN A 202 -10.06 3.94 2.31
CA GLN A 202 -10.89 4.20 3.47
C GLN A 202 -12.34 3.75 3.30
N VAL A 203 -12.80 3.61 2.04
CA VAL A 203 -14.21 3.33 1.71
C VAL A 203 -14.27 2.19 0.70
N GLU A 204 -14.92 1.08 1.10
CA GLU A 204 -15.12 -0.08 0.23
C GLU A 204 -15.88 0.28 -1.05
N SER A 205 -15.56 -0.35 -2.17
CA SER A 205 -16.19 -0.15 -3.47
C SER A 205 -17.73 -0.29 -3.42
N ARG A 206 -18.22 -1.23 -2.61
CA ARG A 206 -19.66 -1.40 -2.38
C ARG A 206 -20.31 -0.16 -1.73
N VAL A 207 -19.62 0.48 -0.79
CA VAL A 207 -20.13 1.71 -0.13
C VAL A 207 -20.08 2.88 -1.11
N ILE A 208 -19.02 2.95 -1.94
CA ILE A 208 -18.90 3.93 -3.03
C ILE A 208 -20.10 3.79 -3.97
N GLN A 209 -20.39 2.59 -4.46
CA GLN A 209 -21.52 2.28 -5.33
C GLN A 209 -22.84 2.74 -4.71
N GLN A 210 -23.12 2.30 -3.48
CA GLN A 210 -24.38 2.63 -2.80
C GLN A 210 -24.56 4.15 -2.62
N THR A 211 -23.48 4.86 -2.30
CA THR A 211 -23.51 6.32 -2.13
C THR A 211 -23.81 7.02 -3.45
N VAL A 212 -23.16 6.61 -4.54
CA VAL A 212 -23.40 7.19 -5.87
C VAL A 212 -24.83 6.89 -6.34
N GLU A 213 -25.28 5.65 -6.25
CA GLU A 213 -26.62 5.26 -6.69
C GLU A 213 -27.74 5.91 -5.86
N THR A 214 -27.53 6.03 -4.54
CA THR A 214 -28.52 6.69 -3.67
C THR A 214 -28.69 8.18 -4.00
N ASN A 215 -27.63 8.81 -4.46
CA ASN A 215 -27.59 10.23 -4.83
C ASN A 215 -27.67 10.45 -6.36
N ALA A 216 -28.07 9.43 -7.13
CA ALA A 216 -28.15 9.53 -8.59
C ALA A 216 -28.96 10.77 -9.03
N GLY A 217 -28.35 11.59 -9.88
CA GLY A 217 -28.91 12.89 -10.29
C GLY A 217 -28.44 14.09 -9.44
N ASN A 218 -27.67 13.85 -8.39
CA ASN A 218 -27.08 14.89 -7.52
C ASN A 218 -25.63 14.54 -7.20
N PRO A 219 -24.72 14.63 -8.18
CA PRO A 219 -23.32 14.24 -8.02
C PRO A 219 -22.59 15.05 -6.95
N GLU A 220 -22.96 16.32 -6.72
CA GLU A 220 -22.37 17.15 -5.66
C GLU A 220 -22.58 16.53 -4.27
N GLU A 221 -23.80 16.04 -4.02
CA GLU A 221 -24.10 15.39 -2.76
C GLU A 221 -23.39 14.05 -2.63
N ALA A 222 -23.33 13.26 -3.70
CA ALA A 222 -22.58 12.00 -3.72
C ALA A 222 -21.10 12.21 -3.39
N VAL A 223 -20.44 13.16 -4.05
CA VAL A 223 -19.02 13.50 -3.82
C VAL A 223 -18.82 13.97 -2.38
N ARG A 224 -19.68 14.85 -1.87
CA ARG A 224 -19.63 15.34 -0.49
C ARG A 224 -19.74 14.20 0.53
N GLN A 225 -20.64 13.23 0.30
CA GLN A 225 -20.82 12.08 1.18
C GLN A 225 -19.63 11.11 1.12
N LEU A 226 -19.04 10.88 -0.05
CA LEU A 226 -17.86 10.03 -0.21
C LEU A 226 -16.66 10.60 0.52
N ILE A 227 -16.38 11.89 0.36
CA ILE A 227 -15.30 12.57 1.11
C ILE A 227 -15.60 12.53 2.61
N GLY A 228 -16.86 12.75 3.00
CA GLY A 228 -17.29 12.63 4.39
C GLY A 228 -17.08 11.23 4.97
N ALA A 229 -17.34 10.18 4.19
CA ALA A 229 -17.12 8.79 4.59
C ALA A 229 -15.63 8.47 4.78
N ALA A 230 -14.77 8.87 3.85
CA ALA A 230 -13.32 8.71 3.96
C ALA A 230 -12.76 9.44 5.20
N ASN A 231 -13.21 10.68 5.42
CA ASN A 231 -12.85 11.46 6.60
C ASN A 231 -13.34 10.83 7.93
N ALA A 232 -14.53 10.22 7.92
CA ALA A 232 -15.09 9.53 9.08
C ALA A 232 -14.35 8.20 9.37
N ALA A 233 -13.84 7.53 8.33
CA ALA A 233 -13.01 6.33 8.44
C ALA A 233 -11.57 6.60 8.93
N GLY A 234 -11.20 7.88 9.04
CA GLY A 234 -9.91 8.29 9.60
C GLY A 234 -9.29 9.49 8.90
N GLY A 235 -9.60 9.73 7.62
CA GLY A 235 -9.07 10.85 6.84
C GLY A 235 -7.55 10.89 6.85
N LYS A 236 -6.92 9.75 6.63
CA LYS A 236 -5.45 9.59 6.80
C LYS A 236 -4.66 10.29 5.71
N ASP A 237 -5.28 10.46 4.54
CA ASP A 237 -4.69 11.10 3.38
C ASP A 237 -5.58 12.18 2.79
N ASN A 238 -5.07 12.88 1.77
CA ASN A 238 -5.86 13.76 0.91
C ASN A 238 -6.91 12.91 0.18
N VAL A 239 -8.10 13.44 -0.02
CA VAL A 239 -9.23 12.71 -0.61
C VAL A 239 -9.78 13.52 -1.78
N THR A 240 -9.59 13.02 -2.99
CA THR A 240 -10.07 13.67 -4.20
C THR A 240 -11.01 12.75 -4.96
N VAL A 241 -12.16 13.29 -5.35
CA VAL A 241 -13.22 12.55 -6.05
C VAL A 241 -13.75 13.38 -7.22
N VAL A 242 -13.88 12.76 -8.38
CA VAL A 242 -14.61 13.29 -9.54
C VAL A 242 -15.66 12.29 -9.96
N LEU A 243 -16.92 12.70 -9.98
CA LEU A 243 -18.07 11.89 -10.40
C LEU A 243 -18.70 12.47 -11.65
N VAL A 244 -18.92 11.62 -12.66
CA VAL A 244 -19.53 11.98 -13.93
C VAL A 244 -20.69 11.02 -14.20
N GLU A 245 -21.90 11.52 -14.22
CA GLU A 245 -23.10 10.74 -14.53
C GLU A 245 -23.61 11.03 -15.94
N GLY A 246 -23.98 9.99 -16.66
CA GLY A 246 -24.75 10.12 -17.89
C GLY A 246 -26.16 10.62 -17.61
N GLU A 247 -26.82 11.20 -18.64
CA GLU A 247 -28.17 11.78 -18.53
C GLU A 247 -29.22 10.80 -17.93
N GLY A 248 -29.10 9.51 -18.28
CA GLY A 248 -30.02 8.44 -17.85
C GLY A 248 -29.60 7.71 -16.59
N PHE A 249 -28.49 8.09 -15.95
CA PHE A 249 -28.08 7.43 -14.70
C PHE A 249 -29.10 7.71 -13.60
N THR A 250 -29.68 6.66 -13.05
CA THR A 250 -30.71 6.71 -12.01
C THR A 250 -30.47 5.65 -10.95
N ALA A 251 -30.95 5.88 -9.74
CA ALA A 251 -30.92 4.85 -8.71
C ALA A 251 -31.57 3.55 -9.25
N PRO A 252 -31.00 2.38 -8.98
CA PRO A 252 -31.60 1.12 -9.38
C PRO A 252 -33.01 1.04 -8.80
N THR A 253 -34.01 0.87 -9.68
CA THR A 253 -35.36 0.62 -9.23
C THR A 253 -35.38 -0.75 -8.57
N VAL A 254 -35.31 -0.78 -7.24
CA VAL A 254 -35.70 -1.99 -6.51
C VAL A 254 -37.10 -2.32 -6.98
N PRO A 255 -37.37 -3.50 -7.60
CA PRO A 255 -38.74 -3.87 -7.95
C PRO A 255 -39.55 -3.76 -6.69
N ALA A 256 -40.52 -2.85 -6.67
CA ALA A 256 -41.42 -2.74 -5.54
C ALA A 256 -42.03 -4.13 -5.37
N ALA A 257 -41.66 -4.80 -4.26
CA ALA A 257 -42.23 -6.10 -3.93
C ALA A 257 -43.72 -5.99 -4.10
N ALA A 258 -44.24 -6.73 -5.07
CA ALA A 258 -45.64 -6.65 -5.45
C ALA A 258 -46.46 -6.73 -4.16
N ASN A 259 -47.10 -5.63 -3.81
CA ASN A 259 -48.01 -5.53 -2.67
C ASN A 259 -49.22 -6.43 -3.00
N ARG A 260 -49.07 -7.75 -2.79
CA ARG A 260 -50.19 -8.62 -2.59
C ARG A 260 -50.83 -8.15 -1.31
N GLY A 261 -52.03 -7.55 -1.46
CA GLY A 261 -52.82 -7.00 -0.37
C GLY A 261 -53.12 -8.08 0.67
N GLU A 262 -52.22 -8.29 1.58
CA GLU A 262 -52.47 -9.05 2.79
C GLU A 262 -53.35 -8.20 3.70
N SER A 263 -54.45 -8.82 4.14
CA SER A 263 -55.39 -8.15 5.02
C SER A 263 -54.68 -7.71 6.31
N VAL A 264 -55.14 -6.60 6.89
CA VAL A 264 -54.60 -6.06 8.15
C VAL A 264 -54.59 -7.12 9.26
N MET A 265 -55.55 -8.05 9.24
CA MET A 265 -55.63 -9.19 10.16
C MET A 265 -54.47 -10.18 9.97
N ALA A 266 -54.05 -10.44 8.73
CA ALA A 266 -52.89 -11.30 8.46
C ALA A 266 -51.58 -10.66 8.97
N ARG A 267 -51.42 -9.33 8.82
CA ARG A 267 -50.26 -8.59 9.37
C ARG A 267 -50.21 -8.64 10.90
N ILE A 268 -51.35 -8.54 11.58
CA ILE A 268 -51.43 -8.65 13.05
C ILE A 268 -51.08 -10.09 13.49
N MET A 269 -51.56 -11.11 12.77
CA MET A 269 -51.18 -12.51 13.07
C MET A 269 -49.69 -12.80 12.81
N TRP A 270 -49.14 -12.27 11.72
CA TRP A 270 -47.69 -12.39 11.43
C TRP A 270 -46.86 -11.64 12.46
N PHE A 271 -47.30 -10.46 12.92
CA PHE A 271 -46.60 -9.69 13.95
C PHE A 271 -46.64 -10.40 15.31
N ALA A 272 -47.81 -10.96 15.70
CA ALA A 272 -47.96 -11.74 16.93
C ALA A 272 -47.15 -13.07 16.86
N GLY A 273 -47.18 -13.75 15.71
CA GLY A 273 -46.36 -14.93 15.46
C GLY A 273 -44.86 -14.64 15.48
N GLY A 274 -44.45 -13.53 14.84
CA GLY A 274 -43.08 -13.06 14.85
C GLY A 274 -42.57 -12.73 16.26
N LEU A 275 -43.40 -12.10 17.08
CA LEU A 275 -43.08 -11.76 18.46
C LEU A 275 -42.98 -13.02 19.35
N ALA A 276 -43.84 -14.04 19.13
CA ALA A 276 -43.72 -15.32 19.81
C ALA A 276 -42.47 -16.12 19.41
N VAL A 277 -42.09 -16.09 18.11
CA VAL A 277 -40.87 -16.72 17.61
C VAL A 277 -39.63 -15.94 18.12
N ALA A 278 -39.69 -14.60 18.15
CA ALA A 278 -38.60 -13.79 18.70
C ALA A 278 -38.45 -14.00 20.21
N ALA A 279 -39.55 -14.14 20.96
CA ALA A 279 -39.49 -14.44 22.40
C ALA A 279 -38.96 -15.86 22.67
N ALA A 280 -39.38 -16.85 21.87
CA ALA A 280 -38.80 -18.20 21.93
C ALA A 280 -37.34 -18.25 21.51
N GLY A 281 -36.98 -17.51 20.43
CA GLY A 281 -35.60 -17.33 20.00
C GLY A 281 -34.73 -16.66 21.06
N ALA A 282 -35.21 -15.60 21.69
CA ALA A 282 -34.53 -14.94 22.80
C ALA A 282 -34.39 -15.83 24.04
N TRP A 283 -35.37 -16.69 24.31
CA TRP A 283 -35.31 -17.67 25.40
C TRP A 283 -34.28 -18.76 25.14
N PHE A 284 -34.23 -19.32 23.89
CA PHE A 284 -33.24 -20.30 23.49
C PHE A 284 -31.84 -19.71 23.30
N SER A 285 -31.73 -18.46 22.83
CA SER A 285 -30.45 -17.79 22.63
C SER A 285 -29.77 -17.36 23.93
N ARG A 286 -30.55 -17.33 25.04
CA ARG A 286 -29.99 -17.00 26.38
C ARG A 286 -28.87 -17.97 26.82
N ALA A 287 -28.87 -19.21 26.30
CA ALA A 287 -27.81 -20.20 26.54
C ALA A 287 -26.58 -20.00 25.64
N TYR A 288 -26.70 -19.18 24.58
CA TYR A 288 -25.65 -18.90 23.60
C TYR A 288 -25.29 -17.40 23.53
N TRP A 289 -25.64 -16.65 24.54
CA TRP A 289 -25.20 -15.25 24.61
C TRP A 289 -23.72 -15.22 24.97
N VAL A 290 -22.91 -15.31 23.94
CA VAL A 290 -21.48 -14.94 24.02
C VAL A 290 -21.50 -13.41 24.17
N PRO A 291 -20.97 -12.86 25.26
CA PRO A 291 -20.85 -11.41 25.36
C PRO A 291 -20.05 -10.91 24.16
N PRO A 292 -20.41 -9.76 23.58
CA PRO A 292 -19.64 -9.19 22.47
C PRO A 292 -18.17 -9.14 22.90
N PRO A 293 -17.24 -9.47 21.98
CA PRO A 293 -15.82 -9.41 22.31
C PRO A 293 -15.54 -8.03 22.89
N VAL A 294 -14.92 -8.01 24.04
CA VAL A 294 -14.48 -6.76 24.68
C VAL A 294 -13.50 -6.13 23.71
N VAL A 295 -13.88 -5.08 23.04
CA VAL A 295 -13.00 -4.30 22.19
C VAL A 295 -12.00 -3.62 23.12
N VAL A 296 -10.89 -4.29 23.37
CA VAL A 296 -9.77 -3.71 24.12
C VAL A 296 -9.17 -2.66 23.18
N LYS A 297 -9.23 -1.39 23.59
CA LYS A 297 -8.57 -0.33 22.80
C LYS A 297 -7.07 -0.59 22.83
N PRO A 298 -6.40 -0.51 21.66
CA PRO A 298 -4.95 -0.64 21.58
C PRO A 298 -4.26 0.29 22.58
N GLN A 299 -3.29 -0.24 23.30
CA GLN A 299 -2.54 0.49 24.32
C GLN A 299 -1.07 0.62 23.92
N VAL A 300 -0.41 1.65 24.47
CA VAL A 300 1.04 1.80 24.34
C VAL A 300 1.67 1.43 25.68
N LEU A 301 2.43 0.34 25.69
CA LEU A 301 3.18 -0.17 26.84
C LEU A 301 4.62 0.37 26.76
N ILE A 302 5.01 1.19 27.71
CA ILE A 302 6.33 1.85 27.70
C ILE A 302 7.33 1.05 28.52
N VAL A 303 8.47 0.71 27.87
CA VAL A 303 9.60 -0.01 28.46
C VAL A 303 10.76 0.95 28.69
N GLY A 304 11.40 0.88 29.86
CA GLY A 304 12.63 1.63 30.16
C GLY A 304 12.76 2.00 31.63
N THR A 305 13.81 2.74 31.92
CA THR A 305 14.10 3.20 33.30
C THR A 305 13.01 4.15 33.79
N GLY A 306 12.31 3.76 34.86
CA GLY A 306 11.19 4.53 35.40
C GLY A 306 9.88 4.42 34.61
N ALA A 307 9.81 3.59 33.61
CA ALA A 307 8.59 3.28 32.86
C ALA A 307 7.77 2.18 33.58
N ALA A 308 6.56 1.92 33.04
CA ALA A 308 5.66 0.90 33.59
C ALA A 308 6.24 -0.53 33.50
N TYR A 309 7.09 -0.79 32.49
CA TYR A 309 7.72 -2.08 32.30
C TYR A 309 9.24 -1.97 32.36
N PRO A 310 9.90 -2.78 33.22
CA PRO A 310 11.36 -2.73 33.37
C PRO A 310 12.11 -3.48 32.25
N SER A 311 11.43 -4.35 31.49
CA SER A 311 12.01 -5.15 30.41
C SER A 311 11.06 -5.28 29.23
N ILE A 312 11.62 -5.54 28.04
CA ILE A 312 10.85 -5.78 26.81
C ILE A 312 10.03 -7.06 26.98
N ALA A 313 10.63 -8.13 27.51
CA ALA A 313 9.95 -9.39 27.73
C ALA A 313 8.71 -9.25 28.63
N ALA A 314 8.79 -8.44 29.70
CA ALA A 314 7.64 -8.19 30.56
C ALA A 314 6.51 -7.44 29.85
N ALA A 315 6.84 -6.44 29.03
CA ALA A 315 5.86 -5.71 28.25
C ALA A 315 5.23 -6.57 27.15
N MET A 316 6.04 -7.38 26.43
CA MET A 316 5.55 -8.30 25.40
C MET A 316 4.64 -9.38 25.96
N ALA A 317 4.91 -9.87 27.18
CA ALA A 317 4.04 -10.84 27.87
C ALA A 317 2.70 -10.23 28.32
N ALA A 318 2.63 -8.93 28.54
CA ALA A 318 1.42 -8.20 28.93
C ALA A 318 0.63 -7.65 27.72
N ALA A 319 1.25 -7.57 26.56
CA ALA A 319 0.64 -6.98 25.37
C ALA A 319 -0.40 -7.91 24.72
N HIS A 320 -1.46 -7.31 24.17
CA HIS A 320 -2.50 -7.97 23.40
C HIS A 320 -2.39 -7.59 21.92
N PRO A 321 -2.96 -8.38 21.00
CA PRO A 321 -3.01 -8.01 19.60
C PRO A 321 -3.59 -6.59 19.39
N GLY A 322 -2.87 -5.78 18.64
CA GLY A 322 -3.16 -4.36 18.43
C GLY A 322 -2.35 -3.40 19.30
N ASP A 323 -1.75 -3.88 20.41
CA ASP A 323 -0.94 -3.05 21.29
C ASP A 323 0.41 -2.69 20.66
N THR A 324 0.97 -1.56 21.13
CA THR A 324 2.33 -1.14 20.80
C THR A 324 3.20 -1.18 22.06
N VAL A 325 4.29 -1.92 22.01
CA VAL A 325 5.35 -1.88 23.00
C VAL A 325 6.40 -0.87 22.53
N GLU A 326 6.50 0.26 23.22
CA GLU A 326 7.44 1.33 22.92
C GLU A 326 8.61 1.31 23.88
N VAL A 327 9.82 1.15 23.32
CA VAL A 327 11.04 0.98 24.11
C VAL A 327 11.84 2.28 24.10
N GLN A 328 12.18 2.78 25.29
CA GLN A 328 12.99 3.97 25.47
C GLN A 328 14.44 3.74 25.05
N VAL A 329 15.18 4.83 24.83
CA VAL A 329 16.63 4.82 24.59
C VAL A 329 17.35 4.06 25.71
N GLY A 330 18.24 3.13 25.33
CA GLY A 330 19.00 2.34 26.29
C GLY A 330 19.53 1.02 25.73
N GLU A 331 20.31 0.31 26.54
CA GLU A 331 20.81 -1.03 26.23
C GLU A 331 19.97 -2.09 26.97
N TYR A 332 19.52 -3.10 26.25
CA TYR A 332 18.67 -4.18 26.73
C TYR A 332 19.37 -5.53 26.51
N ASN A 333 19.73 -6.20 27.60
CA ASN A 333 20.43 -7.48 27.56
C ASN A 333 19.43 -8.63 27.72
N GLU A 334 18.54 -8.78 26.74
CA GLU A 334 17.48 -9.79 26.77
C GLU A 334 17.21 -10.37 25.39
N GLN A 335 16.69 -11.59 25.35
CA GLN A 335 16.16 -12.19 24.16
C GLN A 335 14.70 -11.78 24.03
N VAL A 336 14.30 -11.36 22.84
CA VAL A 336 12.97 -10.84 22.58
C VAL A 336 12.16 -11.83 21.76
N HIS A 337 10.98 -12.22 22.24
CA HIS A 337 10.00 -12.97 21.49
C HIS A 337 8.89 -12.04 21.02
N LEU A 338 8.66 -12.00 19.70
CA LEU A 338 7.56 -11.23 19.13
C LEU A 338 6.23 -11.93 19.38
N ALA A 339 5.20 -11.16 19.65
CA ALA A 339 3.85 -11.66 19.87
C ALA A 339 2.93 -11.30 18.69
N ALA A 340 1.95 -12.18 18.44
CA ALA A 340 1.02 -12.01 17.32
C ALA A 340 0.21 -10.71 17.43
N GLY A 341 0.24 -9.91 16.35
CA GLY A 341 -0.50 -8.66 16.27
C GLY A 341 0.05 -7.51 17.12
N VAL A 342 1.24 -7.66 17.74
CA VAL A 342 1.86 -6.63 18.56
C VAL A 342 2.95 -5.90 17.77
N THR A 343 2.98 -4.57 17.90
CA THR A 343 4.08 -3.74 17.40
C THR A 343 5.11 -3.51 18.51
N LEU A 344 6.35 -3.94 18.27
CA LEU A 344 7.49 -3.63 19.13
C LEU A 344 8.36 -2.58 18.42
N ARG A 345 8.46 -1.38 18.99
CA ARG A 345 9.23 -0.29 18.35
C ARG A 345 10.17 0.42 19.32
N SER A 346 11.30 0.88 18.83
CA SER A 346 12.12 1.87 19.55
C SER A 346 11.45 3.24 19.50
N ARG A 347 11.45 3.96 20.61
CA ARG A 347 10.90 5.32 20.69
C ARG A 347 11.70 6.31 19.85
N VAL A 348 13.01 6.16 19.83
CA VAL A 348 13.92 6.90 18.96
C VAL A 348 14.59 5.89 18.04
N PRO A 349 14.52 6.04 16.72
CA PRO A 349 15.06 5.07 15.79
C PRO A 349 16.52 4.71 16.08
N ARG A 350 16.80 3.39 16.22
CA ARG A 350 18.11 2.78 16.46
C ARG A 350 18.81 3.15 17.79
N GLU A 351 18.10 3.78 18.72
CA GLU A 351 18.61 4.13 20.05
C GLU A 351 18.23 3.13 21.16
N ALA A 352 17.29 2.22 20.90
CA ALA A 352 17.09 1.03 21.73
C ALA A 352 18.01 -0.09 21.19
N VAL A 353 19.05 -0.43 21.97
CA VAL A 353 20.07 -1.38 21.56
C VAL A 353 19.84 -2.73 22.25
N LEU A 354 19.62 -3.77 21.45
CA LEU A 354 19.55 -5.15 21.92
C LEU A 354 20.94 -5.77 21.92
N ARG A 355 21.31 -6.35 23.04
CA ARG A 355 22.51 -7.16 23.20
C ARG A 355 22.14 -8.60 23.56
N ALA A 356 23.06 -9.54 23.37
CA ALA A 356 22.84 -10.92 23.79
C ALA A 356 22.52 -11.01 25.28
N ALA A 357 21.49 -11.78 25.63
CA ALA A 357 21.27 -12.15 27.02
C ALA A 357 22.39 -13.08 27.51
N PRO A 358 22.89 -12.91 28.76
CA PRO A 358 24.01 -13.66 29.31
C PRO A 358 23.72 -15.13 29.41
N LEU A 359 23.37 -15.93 28.69
CA LEU A 359 23.13 -17.39 28.65
C LEU A 359 22.30 -17.80 27.40
N SER A 360 21.96 -16.87 26.50
CA SER A 360 21.25 -17.22 25.27
C SER A 360 22.25 -17.67 24.20
N THR A 361 22.09 -18.86 23.69
CA THR A 361 22.86 -19.42 22.57
C THR A 361 22.16 -19.26 21.21
N GLY A 362 21.13 -18.44 21.15
CA GLY A 362 20.23 -18.34 19.99
C GLY A 362 20.19 -16.95 19.34
N ALA A 363 19.01 -16.64 18.80
CA ALA A 363 18.70 -15.37 18.18
C ALA A 363 18.43 -14.29 19.24
N ALA A 364 18.75 -13.03 18.92
CA ALA A 364 18.40 -11.90 19.77
C ALA A 364 16.90 -11.60 19.70
N VAL A 365 16.30 -11.70 18.53
CA VAL A 365 14.87 -11.54 18.30
C VAL A 365 14.31 -12.79 17.62
N ILE A 366 13.19 -13.26 18.12
CA ILE A 366 12.51 -14.48 17.63
C ILE A 366 11.06 -14.17 17.28
N ALA A 367 10.68 -14.46 16.04
CA ALA A 367 9.31 -14.54 15.59
C ALA A 367 9.00 -15.98 15.18
N GLU A 368 8.15 -16.66 15.93
CA GLU A 368 7.86 -18.08 15.70
C GLU A 368 6.36 -18.35 15.73
N ASN A 369 5.84 -18.98 14.65
CA ASN A 369 4.43 -19.39 14.51
C ASN A 369 3.40 -18.26 14.71
N ILE A 370 3.73 -17.04 14.33
CA ILE A 370 2.84 -15.88 14.41
C ILE A 370 2.48 -15.37 13.02
N LYS A 371 1.20 -15.02 12.82
CA LYS A 371 0.71 -14.58 11.51
C LYS A 371 1.00 -13.10 11.20
N SER A 372 1.17 -12.29 12.24
CA SER A 372 1.41 -10.86 12.13
C SER A 372 2.17 -10.34 13.34
N GLY A 373 2.87 -9.25 13.19
CA GLY A 373 3.64 -8.55 14.21
C GLY A 373 4.62 -7.61 13.54
N ARG A 374 5.08 -6.59 14.26
CA ARG A 374 6.03 -5.63 13.72
C ARG A 374 7.18 -5.40 14.69
N PHE A 375 8.40 -5.36 14.15
CA PHE A 375 9.62 -5.03 14.89
C PHE A 375 10.35 -3.90 14.19
N SER A 376 10.47 -2.75 14.85
CA SER A 376 10.87 -1.50 14.18
C SER A 376 11.83 -0.64 14.99
N GLY A 377 12.81 -0.04 14.32
CA GLY A 377 13.66 1.02 14.85
C GLY A 377 14.67 0.58 15.90
N PHE A 378 15.07 -0.68 15.98
CA PHE A 378 16.06 -1.19 16.93
C PHE A 378 17.46 -1.30 16.32
N ARG A 379 18.47 -1.34 17.21
CA ARG A 379 19.81 -1.78 16.88
C ARG A 379 20.12 -3.08 17.60
N ILE A 380 20.53 -4.11 16.89
CA ILE A 380 21.00 -5.39 17.41
C ILE A 380 22.52 -5.41 17.25
N LEU A 381 23.24 -5.41 18.36
CA LEU A 381 24.69 -5.24 18.36
C LEU A 381 25.36 -6.41 19.08
N ALA A 382 26.07 -7.26 18.31
CA ALA A 382 26.89 -8.32 18.86
C ALA A 382 28.25 -7.76 19.34
N ALA A 383 28.75 -8.30 20.45
CA ALA A 383 30.08 -8.00 20.97
C ALA A 383 30.96 -9.26 20.96
N LYS A 384 32.28 -9.09 20.96
CA LYS A 384 33.22 -10.24 20.93
C LYS A 384 33.08 -11.17 22.12
N ASP A 385 32.76 -10.61 23.27
CA ASP A 385 32.56 -11.31 24.56
C ASP A 385 31.12 -11.78 24.77
N LEU A 386 30.17 -11.24 23.99
CA LEU A 386 28.75 -11.62 23.99
C LEU A 386 28.27 -11.81 22.54
N PRO A 387 28.62 -12.94 21.91
CA PRO A 387 28.24 -13.20 20.51
C PRO A 387 26.74 -13.47 20.39
N ILE A 388 26.14 -12.93 19.34
CA ILE A 388 24.77 -13.23 18.88
C ILE A 388 24.89 -14.18 17.70
N SER A 389 24.34 -15.39 17.80
CA SER A 389 24.40 -16.37 16.72
C SER A 389 23.52 -15.94 15.54
N ILE A 390 22.31 -15.42 15.82
CA ILE A 390 21.36 -14.92 14.83
C ILE A 390 20.79 -13.60 15.34
N GLY A 391 20.86 -12.55 14.53
CA GLY A 391 20.24 -11.27 14.88
C GLY A 391 18.74 -11.39 15.03
N ILE A 392 18.05 -11.79 13.95
CA ILE A 392 16.59 -11.99 13.92
C ILE A 392 16.29 -13.36 13.32
N GLN A 393 15.54 -14.18 14.04
CA GLN A 393 15.05 -15.47 13.55
C GLN A 393 13.54 -15.39 13.30
N ILE A 394 13.13 -15.79 12.08
CA ILE A 394 11.74 -15.77 11.64
C ILE A 394 11.39 -17.20 11.18
N ASP A 395 10.53 -17.89 11.93
CA ASP A 395 10.16 -19.28 11.68
C ASP A 395 8.64 -19.43 11.59
N ASN A 396 8.12 -19.84 10.45
CA ASN A 396 6.67 -19.96 10.20
C ASN A 396 5.90 -18.67 10.59
N ALA A 397 6.46 -17.48 10.32
CA ALA A 397 5.89 -16.23 10.77
C ALA A 397 5.78 -15.21 9.64
N GLY A 398 4.70 -14.41 9.70
CA GLY A 398 4.48 -13.27 8.79
C GLY A 398 4.63 -11.96 9.56
N VAL A 399 5.86 -11.48 9.72
CA VAL A 399 6.18 -10.28 10.50
C VAL A 399 6.83 -9.20 9.63
N GLU A 400 6.61 -7.95 10.00
CA GLU A 400 7.32 -6.82 9.44
C GLU A 400 8.57 -6.50 10.27
N VAL A 401 9.70 -6.28 9.60
CA VAL A 401 10.94 -5.82 10.21
C VAL A 401 11.41 -4.61 9.43
N ASP A 402 11.33 -3.44 10.06
CA ASP A 402 11.67 -2.20 9.38
C ASP A 402 12.56 -1.28 10.25
N ASP A 403 13.43 -0.54 9.57
CA ASP A 403 14.38 0.41 10.18
C ASP A 403 15.25 -0.21 11.30
N VAL A 404 15.58 -1.49 11.17
CA VAL A 404 16.43 -2.21 12.13
C VAL A 404 17.88 -2.25 11.65
N GLU A 405 18.82 -2.02 12.57
CA GLU A 405 20.23 -2.24 12.32
C GLU A 405 20.70 -3.53 13.00
N VAL A 406 21.35 -4.43 12.23
CA VAL A 406 21.95 -5.66 12.75
C VAL A 406 23.45 -5.62 12.45
N GLU A 407 24.27 -5.58 13.51
CA GLU A 407 25.72 -5.46 13.43
C GLU A 407 26.42 -6.63 14.12
N GLY A 408 27.30 -7.32 13.39
CA GLY A 408 28.26 -8.28 13.94
C GLY A 408 27.67 -9.62 14.40
N ALA A 409 26.41 -9.93 14.11
CA ALA A 409 25.83 -11.22 14.41
C ALA A 409 26.48 -12.38 13.62
N GLY A 410 26.25 -13.61 14.01
CA GLY A 410 26.63 -14.78 13.20
C GLY A 410 25.93 -14.74 11.86
N ILE A 411 24.59 -14.80 11.86
CA ILE A 411 23.70 -14.53 10.73
C ILE A 411 22.89 -13.29 11.09
N GLY A 412 22.74 -12.35 10.15
CA GLY A 412 21.96 -11.15 10.41
C GLY A 412 20.47 -11.44 10.58
N VAL A 413 19.83 -12.00 9.57
CA VAL A 413 18.42 -12.45 9.60
C VAL A 413 18.32 -13.86 9.03
N GLU A 414 17.71 -14.77 9.78
CA GLU A 414 17.38 -16.11 9.32
C GLU A 414 15.87 -16.28 9.15
N ILE A 415 15.44 -16.73 7.97
CA ILE A 415 14.03 -16.94 7.61
C ILE A 415 13.86 -18.39 7.22
N LYS A 416 12.92 -19.10 7.84
CA LYS A 416 12.72 -20.55 7.60
C LYS A 416 11.26 -20.99 7.73
N GLY A 417 11.05 -22.25 7.36
CA GLY A 417 9.72 -22.87 7.38
C GLY A 417 8.83 -22.37 6.25
N THR A 418 7.62 -21.92 6.55
CA THR A 418 6.67 -21.32 5.62
C THR A 418 6.52 -19.80 5.87
N ALA A 419 7.57 -19.17 6.40
CA ALA A 419 7.57 -17.77 6.76
C ALA A 419 7.41 -16.88 5.51
N SER A 420 6.66 -15.78 5.68
CA SER A 420 6.48 -14.74 4.66
C SER A 420 6.66 -13.35 5.28
N PRO A 421 7.85 -13.02 5.77
CA PRO A 421 8.11 -11.71 6.36
C PRO A 421 8.31 -10.63 5.31
N ASP A 422 8.13 -9.38 5.76
CA ASP A 422 8.54 -8.17 5.06
C ASP A 422 9.75 -7.55 5.77
N LEU A 423 10.90 -7.51 5.08
CA LEU A 423 12.11 -6.86 5.54
C LEU A 423 12.33 -5.57 4.76
N ARG A 424 12.17 -4.40 5.41
CA ARG A 424 12.25 -3.12 4.72
C ARG A 424 13.14 -2.11 5.44
N ALA A 425 13.94 -1.38 4.65
CA ALA A 425 14.79 -0.28 5.13
C ALA A 425 15.73 -0.65 6.29
N ASN A 426 16.15 -1.92 6.36
CA ASN A 426 17.06 -2.39 7.39
C ASN A 426 18.52 -2.22 6.96
N SER A 427 19.42 -2.09 7.95
CA SER A 427 20.88 -2.09 7.77
C SER A 427 21.47 -3.38 8.37
N ILE A 428 22.01 -4.28 7.55
CA ILE A 428 22.50 -5.59 7.98
C ILE A 428 23.96 -5.72 7.57
N HIS A 429 24.88 -5.66 8.56
CA HIS A 429 26.29 -5.56 8.19
C HIS A 429 27.24 -6.18 9.20
N ASP A 430 28.46 -6.41 8.72
CA ASP A 430 29.59 -6.95 9.49
C ASP A 430 29.29 -8.31 10.14
N CYS A 431 28.30 -9.06 9.63
CA CYS A 431 27.96 -10.39 10.11
C CYS A 431 29.11 -11.39 9.83
N ILE A 432 29.23 -12.42 10.71
CA ILE A 432 30.28 -13.43 10.63
C ILE A 432 30.01 -14.43 9.49
N SER A 433 28.76 -14.58 9.10
CA SER A 433 28.31 -15.43 8.00
C SER A 433 27.40 -14.61 7.07
N GLU A 434 26.20 -15.08 6.75
CA GLU A 434 25.26 -14.42 5.86
C GLU A 434 24.63 -13.17 6.49
N GLY A 435 24.38 -12.15 5.65
CA GLY A 435 23.52 -11.03 6.04
C GLY A 435 22.08 -11.48 6.20
N VAL A 436 21.50 -12.08 5.15
CA VAL A 436 20.16 -12.67 5.16
C VAL A 436 20.24 -14.10 4.65
N LEU A 437 19.71 -15.06 5.42
CA LEU A 437 19.64 -16.47 5.06
C LEU A 437 18.17 -16.90 5.00
N ILE A 438 17.73 -17.43 3.83
CA ILE A 438 16.37 -17.89 3.61
C ILE A 438 16.37 -19.38 3.30
N LEU A 439 15.53 -20.12 4.00
CA LEU A 439 15.48 -21.58 3.96
C LEU A 439 14.06 -22.08 3.66
N GLY A 440 13.97 -23.22 2.99
CA GLY A 440 12.72 -23.94 2.79
C GLY A 440 11.71 -23.21 1.90
N GLY A 441 10.42 -23.42 2.15
CA GLY A 441 9.30 -22.85 1.39
C GLY A 441 8.99 -21.37 1.70
N SER A 442 9.91 -20.64 2.34
CA SER A 442 9.71 -19.27 2.77
C SER A 442 9.55 -18.29 1.58
N LYS A 443 8.62 -17.34 1.71
CA LYS A 443 8.31 -16.31 0.71
C LYS A 443 8.58 -14.92 1.32
N ALA A 444 9.84 -14.58 1.49
CA ALA A 444 10.23 -13.28 2.04
C ALA A 444 10.12 -12.19 1.00
N TRP A 445 9.61 -11.04 1.40
CA TRP A 445 9.75 -9.77 0.67
C TRP A 445 10.90 -8.97 1.31
N ILE A 446 11.86 -8.54 0.51
CA ILE A 446 13.07 -7.86 0.98
C ILE A 446 13.27 -6.61 0.14
N SER A 447 13.02 -5.42 0.73
CA SER A 447 13.03 -4.17 -0.03
C SER A 447 13.80 -3.06 0.68
N HIS A 448 14.54 -2.26 -0.11
CA HIS A 448 15.26 -1.07 0.33
C HIS A 448 16.22 -1.30 1.52
N ASN A 449 16.77 -2.50 1.66
CA ASN A 449 17.74 -2.81 2.71
C ASN A 449 19.17 -2.51 2.25
N ASP A 450 20.00 -2.11 3.21
CA ASP A 450 21.46 -1.92 3.04
C ASP A 450 22.17 -3.13 3.66
N ILE A 451 22.67 -4.04 2.82
CA ILE A 451 23.28 -5.32 3.23
C ILE A 451 24.75 -5.35 2.81
N ARG A 452 25.65 -5.16 3.78
CA ARG A 452 27.05 -4.88 3.44
C ARG A 452 28.07 -5.50 4.39
N ARG A 453 29.30 -5.73 3.86
CA ARG A 453 30.48 -6.19 4.63
C ARG A 453 30.26 -7.47 5.42
N ASN A 454 29.31 -8.32 5.01
CA ASN A 454 29.12 -9.61 5.63
C ASN A 454 30.20 -10.60 5.13
N LYS A 455 30.73 -11.44 6.04
CA LYS A 455 31.80 -12.38 5.69
C LYS A 455 31.32 -13.58 4.89
N GLY A 456 30.02 -13.84 4.88
CA GLY A 456 29.32 -14.76 3.99
C GLY A 456 28.62 -14.01 2.87
N ALA A 457 27.51 -14.61 2.36
CA ALA A 457 26.69 -13.97 1.36
C ALA A 457 25.91 -12.79 1.95
N GLY A 458 25.72 -11.71 1.17
CA GLY A 458 24.76 -10.67 1.52
C GLY A 458 23.36 -11.26 1.67
N LEU A 459 22.92 -12.01 0.65
CA LEU A 459 21.72 -12.84 0.68
C LEU A 459 22.07 -14.27 0.28
N ALA A 460 21.56 -15.25 1.00
CA ALA A 460 21.57 -16.66 0.61
C ALA A 460 20.14 -17.23 0.65
N ALA A 461 19.75 -17.93 -0.41
CA ALA A 461 18.49 -18.68 -0.48
C ALA A 461 18.83 -20.16 -0.73
N ARG A 462 18.27 -21.07 0.06
CA ARG A 462 18.55 -22.51 0.00
C ARG A 462 17.24 -23.30 0.10
N ASP A 463 17.28 -24.58 -0.26
CA ASP A 463 16.17 -25.51 -0.12
C ASP A 463 14.90 -25.10 -0.87
N GLY A 464 15.05 -24.44 -2.02
CA GLY A 464 13.93 -23.98 -2.84
C GLY A 464 13.32 -22.63 -2.43
N ALA A 465 13.92 -21.93 -1.48
CA ALA A 465 13.48 -20.59 -1.11
C ALA A 465 13.70 -19.59 -2.28
N TRP A 466 12.69 -18.76 -2.56
CA TRP A 466 12.75 -17.75 -3.61
C TRP A 466 12.16 -16.43 -3.12
N PRO A 467 12.99 -15.50 -2.61
CA PRO A 467 12.53 -14.20 -2.12
C PRO A 467 12.16 -13.25 -3.28
N ALA A 468 11.26 -12.33 -3.01
CA ALA A 468 11.07 -11.14 -3.84
C ALA A 468 11.99 -10.03 -3.34
N LEU A 469 12.72 -9.36 -4.25
CA LEU A 469 13.75 -8.37 -3.92
C LEU A 469 13.52 -7.07 -4.71
N LEU A 470 13.54 -5.92 -4.02
CA LEU A 470 13.36 -4.61 -4.65
C LEU A 470 14.24 -3.55 -3.97
N GLY A 471 15.00 -2.79 -4.75
CA GLY A 471 15.72 -1.59 -4.29
C GLY A 471 16.75 -1.82 -3.18
N ASN A 472 17.25 -3.05 -2.99
CA ASN A 472 18.25 -3.34 -1.98
C ASN A 472 19.65 -2.97 -2.48
N VAL A 473 20.49 -2.54 -1.54
CA VAL A 473 21.92 -2.28 -1.79
C VAL A 473 22.74 -3.42 -1.19
N PHE A 474 23.55 -4.08 -2.03
CA PHE A 474 24.51 -5.10 -1.61
C PHE A 474 25.93 -4.61 -1.86
N GLU A 475 26.73 -4.49 -0.82
CA GLU A 475 28.07 -3.90 -0.92
C GLU A 475 29.11 -4.66 -0.08
N LYS A 476 30.22 -5.08 -0.69
CA LYS A 476 31.38 -5.68 0.00
C LYS A 476 31.08 -6.93 0.83
N ASN A 477 30.06 -7.69 0.46
CA ASN A 477 29.85 -9.02 1.02
C ASN A 477 30.80 -10.02 0.34
N ALA A 478 31.08 -11.18 0.96
CA ALA A 478 31.90 -12.20 0.30
C ALA A 478 31.28 -12.70 -1.02
N VAL A 479 29.94 -12.78 -1.05
CA VAL A 479 29.12 -12.99 -2.24
C VAL A 479 27.89 -12.10 -2.07
N GLU A 480 27.56 -11.25 -3.05
CA GLU A 480 26.41 -10.35 -2.89
C GLU A 480 25.09 -11.12 -2.85
N VAL A 481 24.81 -11.86 -3.90
CA VAL A 481 23.65 -12.77 -4.00
C VAL A 481 24.04 -14.00 -4.83
N PRO A 482 23.34 -15.15 -4.64
CA PRO A 482 23.58 -16.35 -5.44
C PRO A 482 23.42 -16.10 -6.95
N GLU A 483 24.23 -16.79 -7.77
CA GLU A 483 24.24 -16.60 -9.23
C GLU A 483 22.86 -16.84 -9.87
N GLU A 484 22.10 -17.78 -9.33
CA GLU A 484 20.77 -18.15 -9.79
C GLU A 484 19.76 -16.98 -9.63
N LEU A 485 19.90 -16.19 -8.58
CA LEU A 485 19.08 -15.02 -8.32
C LEU A 485 19.57 -13.75 -9.06
N ARG A 486 20.83 -13.71 -9.47
CA ARG A 486 21.42 -12.51 -10.08
C ARG A 486 20.73 -12.09 -11.38
N THR A 487 20.28 -13.04 -12.19
CA THR A 487 19.66 -12.74 -13.49
C THR A 487 18.28 -12.09 -13.30
N ALA A 488 17.55 -12.52 -12.30
CA ALA A 488 16.23 -11.95 -11.96
C ALA A 488 16.32 -10.62 -11.20
N LEU A 489 17.50 -10.24 -10.71
CA LEU A 489 17.66 -9.13 -9.77
C LEU A 489 18.44 -7.94 -10.33
N LYS A 490 19.05 -8.05 -11.52
CA LYS A 490 19.94 -7.01 -12.06
C LYS A 490 19.26 -5.66 -12.24
N ASP A 491 17.96 -5.65 -12.50
CA ASP A 491 17.23 -4.45 -12.88
C ASP A 491 16.51 -3.80 -11.67
N GLN A 492 16.48 -4.47 -10.53
CA GLN A 492 15.72 -4.02 -9.35
C GLN A 492 16.54 -3.78 -8.09
N ASN A 493 17.85 -4.09 -8.10
CA ASN A 493 18.70 -3.97 -6.91
C ASN A 493 20.10 -3.50 -7.29
N ILE A 494 20.76 -2.79 -6.36
CA ILE A 494 22.12 -2.27 -6.54
C ILE A 494 23.14 -3.27 -5.99
N LEU A 495 24.00 -3.81 -6.84
CA LEU A 495 25.09 -4.73 -6.50
C LEU A 495 26.44 -4.00 -6.69
N LEU A 496 26.99 -3.40 -5.63
CA LEU A 496 28.13 -2.46 -5.72
C LEU A 496 29.51 -3.10 -5.76
N ASP A 497 29.71 -4.36 -5.49
CA ASP A 497 31.03 -5.01 -5.55
C ASP A 497 31.01 -6.35 -6.30
N LEU A 498 30.49 -6.34 -7.50
CA LEU A 498 30.90 -7.37 -8.45
C LEU A 498 32.38 -7.15 -8.71
N PRO A 499 33.28 -8.12 -8.42
CA PRO A 499 34.68 -7.97 -8.82
C PRO A 499 34.68 -7.68 -10.31
N ALA A 500 35.27 -6.55 -10.71
CA ALA A 500 35.41 -6.20 -12.10
C ALA A 500 35.95 -7.45 -12.80
N ARG A 501 35.19 -8.06 -13.71
CA ARG A 501 35.74 -9.09 -14.60
C ARG A 501 36.97 -8.43 -15.20
N ARG A 502 38.20 -8.87 -14.83
CA ARG A 502 39.39 -8.56 -15.56
C ARG A 502 39.13 -9.10 -16.96
N ILE A 503 38.69 -8.24 -17.84
CA ILE A 503 38.72 -8.53 -19.27
C ILE A 503 40.20 -8.76 -19.55
N ALA A 504 40.55 -10.01 -19.78
CA ALA A 504 41.89 -10.34 -20.22
C ALA A 504 42.15 -9.49 -21.47
N PRO A 505 43.27 -8.78 -21.55
CA PRO A 505 43.61 -8.02 -22.74
C PRO A 505 43.58 -8.97 -23.94
N PRO A 506 43.09 -8.53 -25.09
CA PRO A 506 43.05 -9.35 -26.29
C PRO A 506 44.48 -9.86 -26.58
N PRO A 507 44.64 -11.13 -27.03
CA PRO A 507 45.94 -11.65 -27.34
C PRO A 507 46.61 -10.76 -28.39
N ALA A 508 47.86 -10.38 -28.12
CA ALA A 508 48.65 -9.59 -29.03
C ALA A 508 48.72 -10.30 -30.38
N LYS A 509 48.27 -9.62 -31.41
CA LYS A 509 48.43 -10.10 -32.79
C LYS A 509 49.91 -10.26 -33.07
N LYS A 510 50.31 -11.49 -33.37
CA LYS A 510 51.63 -11.80 -33.97
C LYS A 510 51.64 -11.40 -35.43
#